data_8619de5650f2fb0e1dc855b6a4cedcc5
#
_entry.id   8619de5650f2fb0e1dc855b6a4cedcc5
#
_cell.length_a   1.000
_cell.length_b   1.000
_cell.length_c   1.000
_cell.angle_alpha   90.00
_cell.angle_beta   90.00
_cell.angle_gamma   90.00
#
_symmetry.space_group_name_H-M   'P 1'
#
loop_
_entity.id
_entity.type
_entity.pdbx_description
1 polymer ?
#
loop_
_entity_poly.entity_id
_entity_poly.type
_entity_poly.pdbx_seq_one_letter_code
_entity_poly.pdbx_strand_id
1 'polypeptide(L)'
;MKRIGVSSPSFCTYPYEDVLEGISKIFSHWEIVSEADHYLPMIGLSLESMMKSYDLTYSIHAPFNDINIASLNESVREMSVIELIKIMNMASELDIKTVTIHPGLYSMVVSGLEERSVMAAKRSLRTLDRMAQECGVRLCVENMPGFKFFLGQTADQMSELLEGTNLPICLDIGHANTTGQLNEIIDTLGNRIMNVHIHDNDGKQDQHLTIGEGTVDFDDCLKRLSSYGGRYIIECKTLESGSESQDRLSRLL
;
A
#
# COMPACT_ATOMS: atom_id res chain seq x y z
N MET A 1 -0.53 -8.58 -19.44
CA MET A 1 -0.72 -9.40 -18.23
C MET A 1 0.40 -9.24 -17.18
N LYS A 2 1.69 -9.04 -17.53
CA LYS A 2 2.79 -8.91 -16.53
C LYS A 2 2.76 -7.65 -15.63
N ARG A 3 1.80 -6.74 -15.82
CA ARG A 3 1.70 -5.49 -15.04
C ARG A 3 0.62 -5.50 -13.96
N ILE A 4 -0.07 -6.62 -13.76
CA ILE A 4 -1.16 -6.74 -12.78
C ILE A 4 -0.72 -7.70 -11.69
N GLY A 5 -0.88 -7.26 -10.45
CA GLY A 5 -0.67 -8.03 -9.24
C GLY A 5 -1.95 -8.06 -8.40
N VAL A 6 -1.88 -8.77 -7.28
CA VAL A 6 -2.99 -8.88 -6.33
C VAL A 6 -2.50 -8.72 -4.89
N SER A 7 -3.33 -8.10 -4.07
CA SER A 7 -3.17 -7.99 -2.62
C SER A 7 -4.53 -8.17 -1.94
N SER A 8 -4.52 -8.61 -0.69
CA SER A 8 -5.70 -8.60 0.18
C SER A 8 -5.32 -8.81 1.64
N PRO A 9 -5.82 -7.96 2.55
CA PRO A 9 -5.75 -8.24 3.99
C PRO A 9 -6.47 -9.53 4.39
N SER A 10 -7.53 -9.90 3.64
CA SER A 10 -8.30 -11.14 3.92
C SER A 10 -7.48 -12.40 3.72
N PHE A 11 -6.43 -12.37 2.91
CA PHE A 11 -5.56 -13.52 2.69
C PHE A 11 -4.77 -13.92 3.94
N CYS A 12 -4.51 -12.98 4.84
CA CYS A 12 -3.75 -13.20 6.08
C CYS A 12 -4.45 -14.13 7.10
N THR A 13 -5.69 -14.55 6.82
CA THR A 13 -6.45 -15.52 7.63
C THR A 13 -6.32 -16.96 7.14
N TYR A 14 -5.56 -17.19 6.07
CA TYR A 14 -5.29 -18.50 5.48
C TYR A 14 -3.79 -18.80 5.53
N PRO A 15 -3.37 -20.08 5.50
CA PRO A 15 -1.97 -20.44 5.35
C PRO A 15 -1.38 -19.77 4.10
N TYR A 16 -0.24 -19.10 4.25
CA TYR A 16 0.36 -18.35 3.13
C TYR A 16 0.77 -19.27 1.96
N GLU A 17 1.04 -20.55 2.22
CA GLU A 17 1.33 -21.55 1.22
C GLU A 17 0.14 -21.77 0.28
N ASP A 18 -1.06 -21.87 0.84
CA ASP A 18 -2.30 -22.09 0.07
C ASP A 18 -2.62 -20.85 -0.77
N VAL A 19 -2.41 -19.67 -0.18
CA VAL A 19 -2.60 -18.38 -0.87
C VAL A 19 -1.61 -18.23 -2.01
N LEU A 20 -0.33 -18.51 -1.78
CA LEU A 20 0.73 -18.47 -2.79
C LEU A 20 0.42 -19.40 -3.96
N GLU A 21 -0.01 -20.64 -3.68
CA GLU A 21 -0.42 -21.59 -4.71
C GLU A 21 -1.62 -21.09 -5.51
N GLY A 22 -2.64 -20.54 -4.84
CA GLY A 22 -3.83 -19.97 -5.48
C GLY A 22 -3.48 -18.81 -6.40
N ILE A 23 -2.71 -17.83 -5.89
CA ILE A 23 -2.29 -16.64 -6.64
C ILE A 23 -1.45 -17.01 -7.86
N SER A 24 -0.53 -17.97 -7.73
CA SER A 24 0.38 -18.36 -8.82
C SER A 24 -0.34 -18.89 -10.06
N LYS A 25 -1.58 -19.36 -9.94
CA LYS A 25 -2.40 -19.86 -11.03
C LYS A 25 -3.06 -18.74 -11.86
N ILE A 26 -3.15 -17.55 -11.29
CA ILE A 26 -3.95 -16.43 -11.85
C ILE A 26 -3.08 -15.20 -12.12
N PHE A 27 -2.22 -14.85 -11.17
CA PHE A 27 -1.42 -13.62 -11.20
C PHE A 27 0.06 -13.91 -11.42
N SER A 28 0.80 -12.87 -11.81
CA SER A 28 2.27 -12.91 -11.94
C SER A 28 2.97 -12.06 -10.86
N HIS A 29 2.19 -11.49 -9.93
CA HIS A 29 2.72 -10.69 -8.83
C HIS A 29 1.78 -10.76 -7.63
N TRP A 30 2.37 -10.93 -6.45
CA TRP A 30 1.69 -10.89 -5.17
C TRP A 30 2.28 -9.77 -4.30
N GLU A 31 1.43 -8.83 -3.88
CA GLU A 31 1.77 -7.95 -2.78
C GLU A 31 1.30 -8.59 -1.46
N ILE A 32 2.27 -9.01 -0.65
CA ILE A 32 2.03 -9.71 0.61
C ILE A 32 1.68 -8.68 1.67
N VAL A 33 0.49 -8.75 2.23
CA VAL A 33 0.14 -8.00 3.44
C VAL A 33 0.78 -8.68 4.63
N SER A 34 1.73 -8.02 5.28
CA SER A 34 2.50 -8.58 6.40
C SER A 34 1.74 -8.45 7.72
N GLU A 35 0.64 -9.19 7.85
CA GLU A 35 -0.23 -9.20 9.03
C GLU A 35 -0.57 -10.63 9.44
N ALA A 36 -0.95 -10.84 10.68
CA ALA A 36 -1.44 -12.11 11.22
C ALA A 36 -0.57 -13.31 10.80
N ASP A 37 -1.16 -14.32 10.12
CA ASP A 37 -0.46 -15.52 9.69
C ASP A 37 0.55 -15.27 8.54
N HIS A 38 0.49 -14.07 7.91
CA HIS A 38 1.44 -13.63 6.88
C HIS A 38 2.50 -12.65 7.41
N TYR A 39 2.62 -12.51 8.74
CA TYR A 39 3.61 -11.60 9.32
C TYR A 39 5.03 -11.97 8.89
N LEU A 40 5.62 -11.12 8.05
CA LEU A 40 6.83 -11.42 7.29
C LEU A 40 8.02 -11.89 8.15
N PRO A 41 8.31 -11.30 9.33
CA PRO A 41 9.37 -11.78 10.20
C PRO A 41 9.18 -13.22 10.72
N MET A 42 7.97 -13.74 10.70
CA MET A 42 7.70 -15.13 11.11
C MET A 42 7.79 -16.12 9.95
N ILE A 43 7.33 -15.73 8.76
CA ILE A 43 7.26 -16.64 7.61
C ILE A 43 8.45 -16.49 6.64
N GLY A 44 9.24 -15.42 6.73
CA GLY A 44 10.21 -15.03 5.70
C GLY A 44 11.18 -16.14 5.28
N LEU A 45 11.73 -16.90 6.23
CA LEU A 45 12.67 -17.99 5.89
C LEU A 45 12.02 -19.14 5.11
N SER A 46 10.80 -19.53 5.50
CA SER A 46 10.06 -20.58 4.78
C SER A 46 9.52 -20.04 3.44
N LEU A 47 9.05 -18.82 3.41
CA LEU A 47 8.60 -18.14 2.21
C LEU A 47 9.72 -18.03 1.17
N GLU A 48 10.96 -17.69 1.56
CA GLU A 48 12.11 -17.59 0.65
C GLU A 48 12.34 -18.88 -0.15
N SER A 49 12.22 -20.02 0.52
CA SER A 49 12.40 -21.33 -0.13
C SER A 49 11.29 -21.62 -1.14
N MET A 50 10.07 -21.17 -0.88
CA MET A 50 8.91 -21.40 -1.74
C MET A 50 8.85 -20.44 -2.91
N MET A 51 9.21 -19.15 -2.71
CA MET A 51 9.19 -18.14 -3.76
C MET A 51 9.90 -18.57 -5.03
N LYS A 52 11.00 -19.33 -4.88
CA LYS A 52 11.83 -19.83 -6.00
C LYS A 52 11.12 -20.88 -6.86
N SER A 53 10.03 -21.46 -6.35
CA SER A 53 9.26 -22.51 -7.05
C SER A 53 8.13 -21.96 -7.92
N TYR A 54 7.87 -20.66 -7.86
CA TYR A 54 6.77 -20.00 -8.59
C TYR A 54 7.30 -18.89 -9.50
N ASP A 55 6.70 -18.73 -10.69
CA ASP A 55 6.99 -17.60 -11.59
C ASP A 55 6.21 -16.35 -11.14
N LEU A 56 6.50 -15.89 -9.92
CA LEU A 56 5.91 -14.73 -9.30
C LEU A 56 6.99 -13.69 -8.95
N THR A 57 6.60 -12.44 -8.98
CA THR A 57 7.32 -11.34 -8.36
C THR A 57 6.55 -10.87 -7.13
N TYR A 58 7.22 -10.17 -6.22
CA TYR A 58 6.64 -9.82 -4.93
C TYR A 58 6.84 -8.35 -4.57
N SER A 59 5.90 -7.79 -3.83
CA SER A 59 6.02 -6.58 -3.02
C SER A 59 5.42 -6.84 -1.63
N ILE A 60 5.63 -5.93 -0.71
CA ILE A 60 5.13 -6.04 0.65
C ILE A 60 4.21 -4.86 0.95
N HIS A 61 3.03 -5.13 1.47
CA HIS A 61 2.30 -4.16 2.28
C HIS A 61 2.72 -4.37 3.74
N ALA A 62 3.35 -3.38 4.33
CA ALA A 62 3.80 -3.47 5.72
C ALA A 62 2.60 -3.53 6.69
N PRO A 63 2.80 -3.98 7.93
CA PRO A 63 1.75 -3.94 8.95
C PRO A 63 1.14 -2.55 9.09
N PHE A 64 -0.15 -2.49 9.31
CA PHE A 64 -0.90 -1.26 9.53
C PHE A 64 -1.85 -1.36 10.74
N ASN A 65 -2.16 -2.57 11.19
CA ASN A 65 -2.88 -2.77 12.44
C ASN A 65 -1.94 -2.55 13.63
N ASP A 66 -2.47 -2.02 14.72
CA ASP A 66 -1.80 -1.86 16.01
C ASP A 66 -0.53 -0.98 15.98
N ILE A 67 -0.17 -0.37 14.85
CA ILE A 67 0.96 0.54 14.72
C ILE A 67 0.50 1.94 14.29
N ASN A 68 1.26 2.97 14.71
CA ASN A 68 0.97 4.33 14.31
C ASN A 68 2.24 5.21 14.34
N ILE A 69 2.81 5.48 13.18
CA ILE A 69 4.00 6.33 13.04
C ILE A 69 3.72 7.83 13.28
N ALA A 70 2.44 8.22 13.40
CA ALA A 70 1.98 9.56 13.76
C ALA A 70 1.59 9.68 15.24
N SER A 71 1.78 8.62 16.04
CA SER A 71 1.41 8.60 17.45
C SER A 71 2.10 9.71 18.23
N LEU A 72 1.33 10.41 19.08
CA LEU A 72 1.84 11.39 20.05
C LEU A 72 2.42 10.72 21.29
N ASN A 73 2.10 9.45 21.53
CA ASN A 73 2.81 8.61 22.48
C ASN A 73 4.13 8.16 21.83
N GLU A 74 5.24 8.69 22.33
CA GLU A 74 6.56 8.47 21.73
C GLU A 74 6.94 6.99 21.67
N SER A 75 6.70 6.25 22.75
CA SER A 75 7.00 4.81 22.78
C SER A 75 6.23 4.02 21.72
N VAL A 76 4.94 4.33 21.50
CA VAL A 76 4.14 3.68 20.46
C VAL A 76 4.68 4.05 19.07
N ARG A 77 5.01 5.33 18.87
CA ARG A 77 5.56 5.81 17.60
C ARG A 77 6.91 5.16 17.28
N GLU A 78 7.82 5.10 18.26
CA GLU A 78 9.13 4.46 18.09
C GLU A 78 9.01 2.97 17.80
N MET A 79 8.16 2.25 18.54
CA MET A 79 7.90 0.83 18.25
C MET A 79 7.32 0.62 16.87
N SER A 80 6.42 1.51 16.42
CA SER A 80 5.88 1.45 15.06
C SER A 80 6.97 1.64 13.99
N VAL A 81 7.88 2.60 14.19
CA VAL A 81 9.01 2.81 13.28
C VAL A 81 9.96 1.62 13.27
N ILE A 82 10.29 1.05 14.45
CA ILE A 82 11.14 -0.14 14.55
C ILE A 82 10.50 -1.33 13.82
N GLU A 83 9.19 -1.48 13.93
CA GLU A 83 8.46 -2.55 13.27
C GLU A 83 8.58 -2.45 11.73
N LEU A 84 8.36 -1.26 11.18
CA LEU A 84 8.52 -1.02 9.74
C LEU A 84 9.96 -1.23 9.27
N ILE A 85 10.96 -0.90 10.09
CA ILE A 85 12.37 -1.17 9.78
C ILE A 85 12.64 -2.69 9.72
N LYS A 86 12.06 -3.49 10.60
CA LYS A 86 12.17 -4.96 10.52
C LYS A 86 11.60 -5.49 9.20
N ILE A 87 10.45 -4.97 8.78
CA ILE A 87 9.84 -5.36 7.49
C ILE A 87 10.76 -4.99 6.32
N MET A 88 11.35 -3.79 6.31
CA MET A 88 12.27 -3.37 5.25
C MET A 88 13.54 -4.24 5.21
N ASN A 89 14.09 -4.62 6.36
CA ASN A 89 15.24 -5.53 6.43
C ASN A 89 14.87 -6.90 5.84
N MET A 90 13.74 -7.47 6.26
CA MET A 90 13.26 -8.75 5.73
C MET A 90 12.96 -8.68 4.23
N ALA A 91 12.34 -7.61 3.75
CA ALA A 91 12.13 -7.39 2.32
C ALA A 91 13.45 -7.38 1.55
N SER A 92 14.49 -6.70 2.10
CA SER A 92 15.83 -6.68 1.52
C SER A 92 16.47 -8.07 1.47
N GLU A 93 16.35 -8.85 2.54
CA GLU A 93 16.86 -10.24 2.61
C GLU A 93 16.18 -11.15 1.58
N LEU A 94 14.89 -10.94 1.34
CA LEU A 94 14.10 -11.69 0.34
C LEU A 94 14.25 -11.14 -1.10
N ASP A 95 15.09 -10.13 -1.33
CA ASP A 95 15.25 -9.42 -2.61
C ASP A 95 13.95 -8.74 -3.10
N ILE A 96 13.03 -8.42 -2.19
CA ILE A 96 11.79 -7.70 -2.48
C ILE A 96 12.07 -6.19 -2.43
N LYS A 97 11.80 -5.48 -3.52
CA LYS A 97 12.25 -4.09 -3.70
C LYS A 97 11.21 -3.04 -3.32
N THR A 98 9.95 -3.39 -3.15
CA THR A 98 8.88 -2.42 -2.90
C THR A 98 8.14 -2.78 -1.61
N VAL A 99 8.01 -1.80 -0.73
CA VAL A 99 7.27 -1.88 0.54
C VAL A 99 6.32 -0.70 0.60
N THR A 100 5.04 -0.96 0.83
CA THR A 100 3.99 0.06 1.03
C THR A 100 3.72 0.23 2.51
N ILE A 101 3.54 1.47 2.97
CA ILE A 101 3.18 1.82 4.35
C ILE A 101 2.09 2.86 4.39
N HIS A 102 1.30 2.86 5.47
CA HIS A 102 0.37 3.94 5.80
C HIS A 102 1.09 5.11 6.49
N PRO A 103 0.65 6.37 6.28
CA PRO A 103 1.26 7.57 6.89
C PRO A 103 0.93 7.73 8.38
N GLY A 104 0.01 6.94 8.93
CA GLY A 104 -0.41 6.95 10.32
C GLY A 104 -1.80 7.54 10.57
N LEU A 105 -2.13 7.63 11.86
CA LEU A 105 -3.47 7.98 12.33
C LEU A 105 -3.43 9.22 13.22
N TYR A 106 -4.45 10.09 13.09
CA TYR A 106 -4.74 11.13 14.06
C TYR A 106 -5.24 10.54 15.40
N SER A 107 -5.15 11.34 16.46
CA SER A 107 -5.88 11.01 17.69
C SER A 107 -7.38 11.07 17.44
N MET A 108 -8.09 9.95 17.65
CA MET A 108 -9.53 9.87 17.42
C MET A 108 -10.38 10.53 18.53
N VAL A 109 -9.80 10.75 19.71
CA VAL A 109 -10.54 11.16 20.91
C VAL A 109 -10.26 12.61 21.29
N VAL A 110 -9.06 13.10 20.99
CA VAL A 110 -8.64 14.46 21.39
C VAL A 110 -8.48 15.31 20.15
N SER A 111 -9.35 16.31 20.00
CA SER A 111 -9.27 17.30 18.93
C SER A 111 -8.18 18.36 19.22
N GLY A 112 -7.70 19.02 18.15
CA GLY A 112 -6.69 20.08 18.27
C GLY A 112 -5.25 19.53 18.38
N LEU A 113 -5.04 18.25 18.06
CA LEU A 113 -3.73 17.61 18.04
C LEU A 113 -3.26 17.27 16.63
N GLU A 114 -3.99 17.65 15.61
CA GLU A 114 -3.80 17.28 14.21
C GLU A 114 -2.40 17.68 13.73
N GLU A 115 -1.99 18.96 13.91
CA GLU A 115 -0.65 19.44 13.54
C GLU A 115 0.47 18.67 14.24
N ARG A 116 0.26 18.29 15.51
CA ARG A 116 1.25 17.52 16.26
C ARG A 116 1.40 16.11 15.70
N SER A 117 0.29 15.48 15.28
CA SER A 117 0.31 14.17 14.63
C SER A 117 1.02 14.24 13.28
N VAL A 118 0.76 15.25 12.46
CA VAL A 118 1.47 15.51 11.21
C VAL A 118 2.98 15.66 11.46
N MET A 119 3.37 16.48 12.44
CA MET A 119 4.78 16.65 12.79
C MET A 119 5.44 15.36 13.30
N ALA A 120 4.70 14.51 14.01
CA ALA A 120 5.19 13.20 14.46
C ALA A 120 5.39 12.26 13.25
N ALA A 121 4.41 12.19 12.34
CA ALA A 121 4.51 11.41 11.09
C ALA A 121 5.71 11.87 10.24
N LYS A 122 5.88 13.17 10.03
CA LYS A 122 7.03 13.73 9.27
C LYS A 122 8.37 13.32 9.86
N ARG A 123 8.53 13.31 11.19
CA ARG A 123 9.77 12.82 11.86
C ARG A 123 9.98 11.34 11.58
N SER A 124 8.93 10.53 11.70
CA SER A 124 8.99 9.09 11.45
C SER A 124 9.34 8.79 9.99
N LEU A 125 8.68 9.47 9.04
CA LEU A 125 8.91 9.30 7.60
C LEU A 125 10.34 9.66 7.20
N ARG A 126 10.93 10.73 7.78
CA ARG A 126 12.36 11.05 7.53
C ARG A 126 13.31 9.98 8.04
N THR A 127 12.98 9.33 9.15
CA THR A 127 13.77 8.20 9.66
C THR A 127 13.63 6.99 8.73
N LEU A 128 12.40 6.67 8.33
CA LEU A 128 12.09 5.55 7.44
C LEU A 128 12.68 5.75 6.03
N ASP A 129 12.72 6.99 5.50
CA ASP A 129 13.38 7.31 4.22
C ASP A 129 14.86 6.92 4.24
N ARG A 130 15.60 7.29 5.30
CA ARG A 130 17.00 6.90 5.45
C ARG A 130 17.18 5.39 5.54
N MET A 131 16.37 4.75 6.36
CA MET A 131 16.43 3.29 6.51
C MET A 131 16.07 2.55 5.22
N ALA A 132 15.10 3.03 4.46
CA ALA A 132 14.75 2.47 3.16
C ALA A 132 15.94 2.51 2.18
N GLN A 133 16.68 3.63 2.16
CA GLN A 133 17.90 3.76 1.36
C GLN A 133 18.98 2.78 1.81
N GLU A 134 19.19 2.62 3.12
CA GLU A 134 20.16 1.66 3.68
C GLU A 134 19.79 0.20 3.36
N CYS A 135 18.51 -0.14 3.44
CA CYS A 135 18.01 -1.48 3.09
C CYS A 135 17.96 -1.73 1.57
N GLY A 136 18.08 -0.70 0.75
CA GLY A 136 17.94 -0.81 -0.71
C GLY A 136 16.54 -1.15 -1.17
N VAL A 137 15.52 -0.74 -0.40
CA VAL A 137 14.10 -0.92 -0.70
C VAL A 137 13.42 0.41 -1.08
N ARG A 138 12.39 0.33 -1.89
CA ARG A 138 11.52 1.45 -2.24
C ARG A 138 10.35 1.46 -1.26
N LEU A 139 10.34 2.41 -0.34
CA LEU A 139 9.29 2.56 0.65
C LEU A 139 8.24 3.55 0.12
N CYS A 140 7.09 3.07 -0.30
CA CYS A 140 5.99 3.87 -0.82
C CYS A 140 5.01 4.24 0.29
N VAL A 141 4.68 5.53 0.41
CA VAL A 141 3.66 6.01 1.35
C VAL A 141 2.32 6.07 0.63
N GLU A 142 1.31 5.43 1.19
CA GLU A 142 -0.01 5.32 0.58
C GLU A 142 -0.91 6.50 0.92
N ASN A 143 -1.72 6.96 -0.04
CA ASN A 143 -2.81 7.89 0.23
C ASN A 143 -4.00 7.14 0.80
N MET A 144 -4.64 7.72 1.82
CA MET A 144 -5.63 7.04 2.66
C MET A 144 -7.07 7.42 2.31
N PRO A 145 -8.04 6.52 2.62
CA PRO A 145 -9.46 6.78 2.35
C PRO A 145 -10.05 7.85 3.25
N GLY A 146 -11.23 8.37 2.90
CA GLY A 146 -11.92 9.50 3.51
C GLY A 146 -12.44 9.29 4.94
N PHE A 147 -11.71 8.59 5.80
CA PHE A 147 -12.05 8.45 7.23
C PHE A 147 -11.26 9.45 8.08
N LYS A 148 -11.96 10.18 8.95
CA LYS A 148 -11.42 11.32 9.72
C LYS A 148 -10.15 11.05 10.54
N PHE A 149 -9.84 9.79 10.79
CA PHE A 149 -8.67 9.41 11.59
C PHE A 149 -7.40 9.13 10.77
N PHE A 150 -7.47 9.05 9.45
CA PHE A 150 -6.30 8.86 8.62
C PHE A 150 -5.59 10.18 8.27
N LEU A 151 -4.26 10.16 8.27
CA LEU A 151 -3.44 11.17 7.59
C LEU A 151 -3.32 10.82 6.09
N GLY A 152 -2.98 11.80 5.27
CA GLY A 152 -2.62 11.54 3.86
C GLY A 152 -3.79 11.30 2.92
N GLN A 153 -4.93 11.98 3.16
CA GLN A 153 -6.15 11.82 2.36
C GLN A 153 -6.21 12.71 1.12
N THR A 154 -5.47 13.82 1.11
CA THR A 154 -5.48 14.80 0.02
C THR A 154 -4.07 14.98 -0.56
N ALA A 155 -4.00 15.54 -1.78
CA ALA A 155 -2.72 15.85 -2.42
C ALA A 155 -1.87 16.81 -1.55
N ASP A 156 -2.48 17.81 -0.93
CA ASP A 156 -1.81 18.76 -0.02
C ASP A 156 -1.27 18.04 1.22
N GLN A 157 -2.08 17.20 1.87
CA GLN A 157 -1.64 16.43 3.04
C GLN A 157 -0.49 15.50 2.70
N MET A 158 -0.56 14.79 1.58
CA MET A 158 0.53 13.92 1.11
C MET A 158 1.79 14.73 0.82
N SER A 159 1.66 15.88 0.16
CA SER A 159 2.79 16.78 -0.12
C SER A 159 3.44 17.27 1.17
N GLU A 160 2.65 17.67 2.16
CA GLU A 160 3.13 18.12 3.47
C GLU A 160 3.84 16.99 4.23
N LEU A 161 3.26 15.79 4.28
CA LEU A 161 3.85 14.62 4.95
C LEU A 161 5.20 14.23 4.37
N LEU A 162 5.33 14.32 3.05
CA LEU A 162 6.52 13.90 2.30
C LEU A 162 7.57 15.01 2.15
N GLU A 163 7.32 16.19 2.73
CA GLU A 163 8.26 17.32 2.66
C GLU A 163 9.61 16.97 3.30
N GLY A 164 10.69 17.16 2.53
CA GLY A 164 12.05 16.87 2.96
C GLY A 164 12.40 15.38 2.98
N THR A 165 11.65 14.56 2.24
CA THR A 165 11.95 13.15 1.97
C THR A 165 12.00 12.87 0.47
N ASN A 166 12.65 11.75 0.09
CA ASN A 166 12.63 11.20 -1.27
C ASN A 166 11.62 10.04 -1.40
N LEU A 167 10.78 9.80 -0.40
CA LEU A 167 9.83 8.70 -0.41
C LEU A 167 8.86 8.82 -1.57
N PRO A 168 8.72 7.79 -2.39
CA PRO A 168 7.66 7.70 -3.39
C PRO A 168 6.30 7.47 -2.72
N ILE A 169 5.24 7.56 -3.52
CA ILE A 169 3.88 7.23 -3.08
C ILE A 169 3.42 5.90 -3.68
N CYS A 170 2.57 5.23 -2.92
CA CYS A 170 1.62 4.27 -3.43
C CYS A 170 0.32 5.04 -3.71
N LEU A 171 -0.07 5.18 -4.96
CA LEU A 171 -1.37 5.72 -5.29
C LEU A 171 -2.42 4.63 -5.14
N ASP A 172 -3.26 4.74 -4.11
CA ASP A 172 -4.48 3.96 -4.06
C ASP A 172 -5.61 4.74 -4.72
N ILE A 173 -6.11 4.18 -5.84
CA ILE A 173 -7.14 4.78 -6.68
C ILE A 173 -8.50 4.75 -5.99
N GLY A 174 -8.81 3.66 -5.29
CA GLY A 174 -10.07 3.53 -4.56
C GLY A 174 -10.13 4.49 -3.36
N HIS A 175 -9.06 4.59 -2.58
CA HIS A 175 -8.95 5.57 -1.51
C HIS A 175 -9.12 7.00 -2.03
N ALA A 176 -8.42 7.35 -3.11
CA ALA A 176 -8.51 8.66 -3.73
C ALA A 176 -9.93 8.97 -4.27
N ASN A 177 -10.68 7.94 -4.70
CA ASN A 177 -12.08 8.10 -5.11
C ASN A 177 -12.97 8.48 -3.91
N THR A 178 -12.76 7.88 -2.72
CA THR A 178 -13.55 8.22 -1.51
C THR A 178 -13.35 9.65 -1.02
N THR A 179 -12.25 10.27 -1.41
CA THR A 179 -11.90 11.66 -1.04
C THR A 179 -12.12 12.66 -2.17
N GLY A 180 -12.43 12.17 -3.37
CA GLY A 180 -12.53 12.99 -4.58
C GLY A 180 -11.21 13.62 -5.02
N GLN A 181 -10.07 13.02 -4.61
CA GLN A 181 -8.72 13.59 -4.78
C GLN A 181 -7.90 12.91 -5.89
N LEU A 182 -8.48 11.96 -6.62
CA LEU A 182 -7.73 11.15 -7.57
C LEU A 182 -6.93 11.99 -8.58
N ASN A 183 -7.61 12.92 -9.24
CA ASN A 183 -6.98 13.78 -10.23
C ASN A 183 -5.92 14.70 -9.62
N GLU A 184 -6.23 15.29 -8.48
CA GLU A 184 -5.32 16.21 -7.77
C GLU A 184 -4.04 15.52 -7.32
N ILE A 185 -4.15 14.28 -6.80
CA ILE A 185 -2.98 13.48 -6.40
C ILE A 185 -2.12 13.14 -7.62
N ILE A 186 -2.73 12.74 -8.74
CA ILE A 186 -1.99 12.42 -9.97
C ILE A 186 -1.29 13.68 -10.51
N ASP A 187 -1.98 14.81 -10.57
CA ASP A 187 -1.43 16.06 -11.11
C ASP A 187 -0.30 16.61 -10.24
N THR A 188 -0.41 16.50 -8.91
CA THR A 188 0.57 17.06 -7.96
C THR A 188 1.75 16.12 -7.69
N LEU A 189 1.49 14.82 -7.58
CA LEU A 189 2.46 13.82 -7.10
C LEU A 189 2.76 12.72 -8.12
N GLY A 190 2.28 12.84 -9.36
CA GLY A 190 2.41 11.82 -10.39
C GLY A 190 3.85 11.35 -10.64
N ASN A 191 4.83 12.25 -10.51
CA ASN A 191 6.25 11.93 -10.66
C ASN A 191 6.82 11.11 -9.47
N ARG A 192 6.09 11.00 -8.36
CA ARG A 192 6.46 10.21 -7.17
C ARG A 192 5.71 8.88 -7.10
N ILE A 193 4.76 8.59 -8.01
CA ILE A 193 4.01 7.33 -8.02
C ILE A 193 4.94 6.18 -8.42
N MET A 194 5.15 5.22 -7.53
CA MET A 194 5.99 4.05 -7.75
C MET A 194 5.30 2.72 -7.43
N ASN A 195 4.15 2.75 -6.76
CA ASN A 195 3.21 1.64 -6.62
C ASN A 195 1.80 2.17 -6.87
N VAL A 196 0.89 1.31 -7.34
CA VAL A 196 -0.51 1.67 -7.56
C VAL A 196 -1.39 0.54 -7.05
N HIS A 197 -2.25 0.85 -6.08
CA HIS A 197 -3.34 -0.01 -5.66
C HIS A 197 -4.60 0.36 -6.42
N ILE A 198 -5.38 -0.64 -6.78
CA ILE A 198 -6.56 -0.45 -7.62
C ILE A 198 -7.71 -1.35 -7.17
N HIS A 199 -8.80 -0.74 -6.79
CA HIS A 199 -10.09 -1.36 -6.51
C HIS A 199 -11.21 -0.35 -6.77
N ASP A 200 -12.46 -0.79 -6.76
CA ASP A 200 -13.60 0.09 -6.96
C ASP A 200 -14.39 0.31 -5.67
N ASN A 201 -15.17 1.37 -5.61
CA ASN A 201 -16.06 1.70 -4.52
C ASN A 201 -17.13 2.71 -4.95
N ASP A 202 -18.06 3.04 -4.06
CA ASP A 202 -19.17 3.98 -4.32
C ASP A 202 -18.80 5.47 -4.13
N GLY A 203 -17.51 5.78 -3.96
CA GLY A 203 -17.02 7.13 -3.68
C GLY A 203 -17.26 7.62 -2.25
N LYS A 204 -17.70 6.77 -1.33
CA LYS A 204 -18.00 7.12 0.07
C LYS A 204 -17.33 6.19 1.07
N GLN A 205 -17.25 4.91 0.76
CA GLN A 205 -16.69 3.88 1.60
C GLN A 205 -15.59 3.14 0.86
N ASP A 206 -14.61 2.70 1.58
CA ASP A 206 -13.54 1.86 1.08
C ASP A 206 -14.01 0.41 0.99
N GLN A 207 -14.66 0.08 -0.14
CA GLN A 207 -15.42 -1.16 -0.28
C GLN A 207 -14.65 -2.30 -0.94
N HIS A 208 -13.52 -2.03 -1.61
CA HIS A 208 -12.78 -3.02 -2.39
C HIS A 208 -13.69 -3.84 -3.31
N LEU A 209 -14.53 -3.15 -4.09
CA LEU A 209 -15.38 -3.76 -5.10
C LEU A 209 -14.55 -4.21 -6.31
N THR A 210 -15.08 -5.16 -7.05
CA THR A 210 -14.54 -5.54 -8.36
C THR A 210 -14.52 -4.33 -9.30
N ILE A 211 -13.46 -4.17 -10.07
CA ILE A 211 -13.30 -3.06 -11.03
C ILE A 211 -14.53 -2.95 -11.93
N GLY A 212 -15.13 -1.75 -12.00
CA GLY A 212 -16.33 -1.43 -12.77
C GLY A 212 -17.66 -1.75 -12.07
N GLU A 213 -17.64 -2.02 -10.75
CA GLU A 213 -18.85 -2.18 -9.93
C GLU A 213 -19.17 -0.96 -9.07
N GLY A 214 -18.28 0.02 -9.03
CA GLY A 214 -18.43 1.26 -8.29
C GLY A 214 -18.50 2.49 -9.20
N THR A 215 -17.81 3.55 -8.77
CA THR A 215 -17.89 4.87 -9.40
C THR A 215 -16.54 5.40 -9.90
N VAL A 216 -15.46 4.63 -9.79
CA VAL A 216 -14.15 5.05 -10.30
C VAL A 216 -14.17 5.13 -11.82
N ASP A 217 -13.76 6.29 -12.37
CA ASP A 217 -13.52 6.43 -13.81
C ASP A 217 -12.14 5.89 -14.17
N PHE A 218 -12.07 4.57 -14.41
CA PHE A 218 -10.83 3.90 -14.75
C PHE A 218 -10.27 4.33 -16.11
N ASP A 219 -11.10 4.70 -17.07
CA ASP A 219 -10.65 5.15 -18.38
C ASP A 219 -9.87 6.46 -18.28
N ASP A 220 -10.39 7.46 -17.55
CA ASP A 220 -9.68 8.72 -17.32
C ASP A 220 -8.44 8.50 -16.45
N CYS A 221 -8.57 7.74 -15.38
CA CYS A 221 -7.46 7.45 -14.45
C CYS A 221 -6.28 6.78 -15.18
N LEU A 222 -6.52 5.70 -15.91
CA LEU A 222 -5.46 4.97 -16.62
C LEU A 222 -4.84 5.80 -17.75
N LYS A 223 -5.62 6.65 -18.41
CA LYS A 223 -5.11 7.62 -19.40
C LYS A 223 -4.16 8.61 -18.74
N ARG A 224 -4.48 9.16 -17.56
CA ARG A 224 -3.60 10.05 -16.80
C ARG A 224 -2.34 9.34 -16.33
N LEU A 225 -2.43 8.07 -15.98
CA LEU A 225 -1.33 7.20 -15.60
C LEU A 225 -0.59 6.55 -16.79
N SER A 226 -0.78 7.03 -18.01
CA SER A 226 -0.17 6.45 -19.23
C SER A 226 1.36 6.42 -19.20
N SER A 227 2.01 7.32 -18.47
CA SER A 227 3.46 7.32 -18.26
C SER A 227 3.93 6.39 -17.13
N TYR A 228 3.01 5.86 -16.31
CA TYR A 228 3.35 4.95 -15.23
C TYR A 228 3.76 3.58 -15.77
N GLY A 229 5.02 3.22 -15.55
CA GLY A 229 5.62 1.97 -16.04
C GLY A 229 5.56 0.79 -15.05
N GLY A 230 5.02 1.00 -13.85
CA GLY A 230 4.95 0.00 -12.78
C GLY A 230 3.76 -0.96 -12.89
N ARG A 231 3.43 -1.61 -11.78
CA ARG A 231 2.32 -2.55 -11.68
C ARG A 231 1.10 -1.92 -11.04
N TYR A 232 -0.06 -2.41 -11.43
CA TYR A 232 -1.33 -2.18 -10.77
C TYR A 232 -1.62 -3.37 -9.85
N ILE A 233 -1.73 -3.13 -8.56
CA ILE A 233 -2.01 -4.15 -7.55
C ILE A 233 -3.50 -4.11 -7.25
N ILE A 234 -4.22 -5.12 -7.69
CA ILE A 234 -5.65 -5.25 -7.40
C ILE A 234 -5.81 -5.59 -5.92
N GLU A 235 -6.51 -4.73 -5.19
CA GLU A 235 -6.92 -5.02 -3.84
C GLU A 235 -8.34 -5.60 -3.83
N CYS A 236 -8.49 -6.81 -3.33
CA CYS A 236 -9.73 -7.57 -3.43
C CYS A 236 -10.10 -8.26 -2.11
N LYS A 237 -11.36 -8.66 -1.98
CA LYS A 237 -11.84 -9.42 -0.82
C LYS A 237 -11.58 -10.92 -0.94
N THR A 238 -11.65 -11.43 -2.16
CA THR A 238 -11.43 -12.85 -2.47
C THR A 238 -10.59 -12.99 -3.73
N LEU A 239 -9.97 -14.14 -3.91
CA LEU A 239 -9.18 -14.42 -5.11
C LEU A 239 -10.06 -14.42 -6.39
N GLU A 240 -11.34 -14.81 -6.26
CA GLU A 240 -12.31 -14.76 -7.36
C GLU A 240 -12.57 -13.32 -7.81
N SER A 241 -12.90 -12.42 -6.86
CA SER A 241 -13.12 -11.00 -7.19
C SER A 241 -11.85 -10.33 -7.74
N GLY A 242 -10.68 -10.77 -7.28
CA GLY A 242 -9.39 -10.36 -7.84
C GLY A 242 -9.21 -10.82 -9.28
N SER A 243 -9.55 -12.07 -9.60
CA SER A 243 -9.50 -12.61 -10.96
C SER A 243 -10.45 -11.87 -11.91
N GLU A 244 -11.68 -11.59 -11.48
CA GLU A 244 -12.63 -10.80 -12.27
C GLU A 244 -12.12 -9.38 -12.51
N SER A 245 -11.55 -8.74 -11.49
CA SER A 245 -10.93 -7.43 -11.61
C SER A 245 -9.75 -7.44 -12.60
N GLN A 246 -8.93 -8.50 -12.59
CA GLN A 246 -7.83 -8.68 -13.54
C GLN A 246 -8.34 -8.75 -14.99
N ASP A 247 -9.41 -9.51 -15.24
CA ASP A 247 -10.01 -9.63 -16.56
C ASP A 247 -10.55 -8.29 -17.07
N ARG A 248 -11.21 -7.52 -16.19
CA ARG A 248 -11.73 -6.20 -16.53
C ARG A 248 -10.62 -5.19 -16.77
N LEU A 249 -9.63 -5.11 -15.86
CA LEU A 249 -8.48 -4.22 -15.97
C LEU A 249 -7.63 -4.51 -17.22
N SER A 250 -7.46 -5.78 -17.57
CA SER A 250 -6.69 -6.19 -18.74
C SER A 250 -7.30 -5.71 -20.07
N ARG A 251 -8.59 -5.37 -20.10
CA ARG A 251 -9.26 -4.79 -21.29
C ARG A 251 -9.11 -3.28 -21.37
N LEU A 252 -8.78 -2.64 -20.26
CA LEU A 252 -8.58 -1.18 -20.14
C LEU A 252 -7.12 -0.77 -20.39
N LEU A 253 -6.16 -1.68 -20.17
CA LEU A 253 -4.71 -1.50 -20.36
C LEU A 253 -4.26 -1.88 -21.78
#